data_98967defef275a36f2744431489fabbc
#
_entry.id   98967defef275a36f2744431489fabbc
#
_cell.length_a   1.000
_cell.length_b   1.000
_cell.length_c   1.000
_cell.angle_alpha   90.00
_cell.angle_beta   90.00
_cell.angle_gamma   90.00
#
_symmetry.space_group_name_H-M   'P 1'
#
loop_
_entity.id
_entity.type
_entity.pdbx_description
1 polymer ?
#
loop_
_entity_poly.entity_id
_entity_poly.type
_entity_poly.pdbx_seq_one_letter_code
_entity_poly.pdbx_strand_id
1 'polypeptide(L)'
;SCFNYQLRYESGFSRYELTAHEEGRIDNDGCFCVLFVLKGEVQVGLGREHTISVHANRMVLIPQRAENRLTGITPAECLLLFWNKEITVCDKMYFDSISHEKPIVTNDHTLPIRKPLLHALRQVLFYLETGLLCRHMHILKQQEVILILRGFYAKNELAGFFAGASGMGSKFEDLILNNYRKVKTVKEFASLCCVSERSFNRKFQHYFNQSPYQWMQERKA
;
A
#
# COMPACT_ATOMS: atom_id res chain seq x y z
N SER A 1 6.29 2.16 -29.49
CA SER A 1 5.21 1.22 -29.21
C SER A 1 5.20 0.89 -27.71
N CYS A 2 4.02 0.79 -27.11
CA CYS A 2 3.84 0.50 -25.68
C CYS A 2 4.34 -0.90 -25.23
N PHE A 3 4.82 -1.72 -26.16
CA PHE A 3 5.28 -3.08 -25.90
C PHE A 3 6.55 -3.21 -25.07
N ASN A 4 7.32 -2.14 -24.87
CA ASN A 4 8.63 -2.22 -24.22
C ASN A 4 8.66 -1.70 -22.78
N TYR A 5 7.53 -1.39 -22.17
CA TYR A 5 7.47 -0.99 -20.77
C TYR A 5 7.15 -2.20 -19.88
N GLN A 6 8.14 -3.03 -19.64
CA GLN A 6 8.15 -3.86 -18.45
C GLN A 6 8.35 -2.93 -17.25
N LEU A 7 7.30 -2.73 -16.47
CA LEU A 7 7.39 -2.04 -15.20
C LEU A 7 8.26 -2.88 -14.27
N ARG A 8 9.48 -2.42 -14.02
CA ARG A 8 10.20 -2.82 -12.84
C ARG A 8 9.51 -2.15 -11.64
N TYR A 9 8.75 -2.90 -10.87
CA TYR A 9 8.26 -2.75 -9.48
C TYR A 9 8.01 -1.34 -8.88
N GLU A 10 8.04 -0.24 -9.62
CA GLU A 10 7.88 1.10 -9.05
C GLU A 10 6.41 1.54 -8.91
N SER A 11 5.52 1.03 -9.72
CA SER A 11 4.06 1.24 -9.60
C SER A 11 3.31 0.30 -10.56
N GLY A 12 2.15 -0.20 -10.14
CA GLY A 12 1.30 -1.02 -11.00
C GLY A 12 0.91 -2.36 -10.39
N PHE A 13 0.32 -3.21 -11.21
CA PHE A 13 -0.16 -4.52 -10.80
C PHE A 13 0.83 -5.61 -11.19
N SER A 14 0.97 -6.60 -10.31
CA SER A 14 1.71 -7.83 -10.55
C SER A 14 0.88 -9.03 -10.14
N ARG A 15 0.80 -10.05 -11.01
CA ARG A 15 0.21 -11.34 -10.66
C ARG A 15 1.18 -12.13 -9.81
N TYR A 16 0.65 -12.80 -8.80
CA TYR A 16 1.41 -13.64 -7.90
C TYR A 16 0.66 -14.94 -7.64
N GLU A 17 1.28 -16.06 -7.94
CA GLU A 17 0.72 -17.40 -7.72
C GLU A 17 1.62 -18.16 -6.76
N LEU A 18 1.00 -18.92 -5.88
CA LEU A 18 1.67 -19.76 -4.90
C LEU A 18 1.03 -21.14 -4.90
N THR A 19 1.87 -22.15 -4.86
CA THR A 19 1.44 -23.50 -4.48
C THR A 19 1.34 -23.62 -2.96
N ALA A 20 0.75 -24.70 -2.47
CA ALA A 20 0.70 -24.94 -1.02
C ALA A 20 2.13 -25.06 -0.47
N HIS A 21 2.38 -24.38 0.67
CA HIS A 21 3.66 -24.30 1.39
C HIS A 21 4.81 -23.60 0.62
N GLU A 22 4.52 -23.02 -0.53
CA GLU A 22 5.49 -22.21 -1.24
C GLU A 22 5.70 -20.87 -0.53
N GLU A 23 6.95 -20.48 -0.37
CA GLU A 23 7.33 -19.20 0.22
C GLU A 23 7.77 -18.23 -0.88
N GLY A 24 7.27 -17.00 -0.79
CA GLY A 24 7.65 -15.90 -1.64
C GLY A 24 8.00 -14.65 -0.85
N ARG A 25 8.63 -13.70 -1.51
CA ARG A 25 8.95 -12.39 -0.93
C ARG A 25 8.25 -11.30 -1.71
N ILE A 26 7.73 -10.32 -0.98
CA ILE A 26 7.22 -9.09 -1.57
C ILE A 26 8.25 -8.00 -1.30
N ASP A 27 8.91 -7.59 -2.39
CA ASP A 27 9.83 -6.46 -2.36
C ASP A 27 9.02 -5.20 -2.70
N ASN A 28 8.72 -4.43 -1.67
CA ASN A 28 7.98 -3.17 -1.79
C ASN A 28 8.72 -2.01 -1.11
N ASP A 29 10.07 -2.05 -1.16
CA ASP A 29 10.89 -0.97 -0.59
C ASP A 29 10.53 0.37 -1.23
N GLY A 30 10.11 1.31 -0.40
CA GLY A 30 9.75 2.67 -0.82
C GLY A 30 8.34 2.85 -1.41
N CYS A 31 7.50 1.80 -1.52
CA CYS A 31 6.11 1.94 -1.99
C CYS A 31 5.10 1.18 -1.10
N PHE A 32 3.84 1.63 -1.14
CA PHE A 32 2.74 0.85 -0.57
C PHE A 32 2.42 -0.31 -1.50
N CYS A 33 2.11 -1.44 -0.90
CA CYS A 33 1.64 -2.59 -1.63
C CYS A 33 0.31 -3.07 -1.04
N VAL A 34 -0.68 -3.28 -1.89
CA VAL A 34 -1.93 -3.94 -1.51
C VAL A 34 -1.91 -5.34 -2.12
N LEU A 35 -2.06 -6.33 -1.27
CA LEU A 35 -2.26 -7.72 -1.68
C LEU A 35 -3.76 -8.00 -1.76
N PHE A 36 -4.21 -8.48 -2.91
CA PHE A 36 -5.55 -8.99 -3.14
C PHE A 36 -5.48 -10.51 -3.31
N VAL A 37 -6.10 -11.27 -2.42
CA VAL A 37 -6.21 -12.73 -2.56
C VAL A 37 -7.50 -13.05 -3.31
N LEU A 38 -7.37 -13.53 -4.54
CA LEU A 38 -8.51 -13.82 -5.42
C LEU A 38 -9.00 -15.26 -5.26
N LYS A 39 -8.06 -16.20 -5.03
CA LYS A 39 -8.34 -17.62 -4.74
C LYS A 39 -7.37 -18.14 -3.69
N GLY A 40 -7.78 -19.16 -2.96
CA GLY A 40 -6.95 -19.83 -1.96
C GLY A 40 -6.79 -19.04 -0.68
N GLU A 41 -5.73 -19.37 0.03
CA GLU A 41 -5.37 -18.77 1.32
C GLU A 41 -3.86 -18.59 1.39
N VAL A 42 -3.44 -17.45 1.89
CA VAL A 42 -2.03 -17.12 2.09
C VAL A 42 -1.77 -16.61 3.50
N GLN A 43 -0.60 -16.88 3.98
CA GLN A 43 -0.08 -16.32 5.21
C GLN A 43 0.90 -15.19 4.87
N VAL A 44 0.69 -14.02 5.45
CA VAL A 44 1.51 -12.83 5.23
C VAL A 44 2.31 -12.55 6.49
N GLY A 45 3.62 -12.67 6.39
CA GLY A 45 4.55 -12.28 7.44
C GLY A 45 4.87 -10.79 7.33
N LEU A 46 4.47 -10.02 8.32
CA LEU A 46 4.63 -8.58 8.39
C LEU A 46 5.75 -8.24 9.39
N GLY A 47 6.99 -8.34 8.95
CA GLY A 47 8.16 -8.20 9.83
C GLY A 47 8.48 -9.50 10.58
N ARG A 48 9.17 -9.39 11.74
CA ARG A 48 9.74 -10.56 12.42
C ARG A 48 8.75 -11.39 13.25
N GLU A 49 7.68 -10.80 13.74
CA GLU A 49 6.83 -11.45 14.77
C GLU A 49 5.34 -11.45 14.43
N HIS A 50 4.93 -10.79 13.36
CA HIS A 50 3.51 -10.68 13.05
C HIS A 50 3.17 -11.37 11.75
N THR A 51 2.25 -12.32 11.84
CA THR A 51 1.79 -13.11 10.69
C THR A 51 0.26 -13.11 10.68
N ILE A 52 -0.32 -12.86 9.53
CA ILE A 52 -1.77 -12.88 9.34
C ILE A 52 -2.15 -13.85 8.23
N SER A 53 -3.27 -14.55 8.39
CA SER A 53 -3.89 -15.36 7.33
C SER A 53 -4.86 -14.49 6.53
N VAL A 54 -4.75 -14.56 5.21
CA VAL A 54 -5.61 -13.85 4.27
C VAL A 54 -6.28 -14.85 3.35
N HIS A 55 -7.60 -14.95 3.47
CA HIS A 55 -8.42 -15.86 2.67
C HIS A 55 -8.85 -15.23 1.34
N ALA A 56 -9.34 -16.04 0.42
CA ALA A 56 -9.92 -15.59 -0.84
C ALA A 56 -10.97 -14.49 -0.66
N ASN A 57 -10.99 -13.56 -1.60
CA ASN A 57 -11.82 -12.35 -1.60
C ASN A 57 -11.54 -11.37 -0.45
N ARG A 58 -10.33 -11.38 0.08
CA ARG A 58 -9.86 -10.37 1.03
C ARG A 58 -8.63 -9.65 0.50
N MET A 59 -8.44 -8.43 0.99
CA MET A 59 -7.26 -7.62 0.68
C MET A 59 -6.60 -7.15 1.96
N VAL A 60 -5.29 -6.95 1.90
CA VAL A 60 -4.49 -6.46 3.00
C VAL A 60 -3.44 -5.48 2.49
N LEU A 61 -3.14 -4.48 3.30
CA LEU A 61 -2.09 -3.52 3.02
C LEU A 61 -0.76 -4.05 3.57
N ILE A 62 0.23 -4.19 2.70
CA ILE A 62 1.58 -4.63 3.03
C ILE A 62 2.42 -3.41 3.41
N PRO A 63 2.98 -3.35 4.62
CA PRO A 63 3.82 -2.24 5.05
C PRO A 63 5.09 -2.11 4.21
N GLN A 64 5.61 -0.89 4.12
CA GLN A 64 6.91 -0.60 3.47
C GLN A 64 8.06 -1.16 4.30
N ARG A 65 8.44 -2.42 4.09
CA ARG A 65 9.54 -3.07 4.79
C ARG A 65 10.29 -4.04 3.87
N ALA A 66 11.58 -4.18 4.10
CA ALA A 66 12.44 -5.05 3.32
C ALA A 66 12.15 -6.56 3.46
N GLU A 67 11.33 -7.00 4.40
CA GLU A 67 11.12 -8.42 4.71
C GLU A 67 9.63 -8.78 4.87
N ASN A 68 8.85 -8.57 3.82
CA ASN A 68 7.49 -9.10 3.78
C ASN A 68 7.52 -10.49 3.11
N ARG A 69 7.09 -11.51 3.86
CA ARG A 69 7.02 -12.90 3.37
C ARG A 69 5.57 -13.26 3.06
N LEU A 70 5.41 -14.05 2.04
CA LEU A 70 4.12 -14.60 1.63
C LEU A 70 4.25 -16.11 1.53
N THR A 71 3.40 -16.85 2.24
CA THR A 71 3.40 -18.33 2.20
C THR A 71 2.03 -18.81 1.77
N GLY A 72 1.97 -19.66 0.75
CA GLY A 72 0.73 -20.32 0.34
C GLY A 72 0.27 -21.34 1.40
N ILE A 73 -0.91 -21.16 1.97
CA ILE A 73 -1.52 -22.20 2.84
C ILE A 73 -2.22 -23.22 1.95
N THR A 74 -2.93 -22.75 0.95
CA THR A 74 -3.48 -23.53 -0.16
C THR A 74 -2.98 -22.95 -1.46
N PRO A 75 -3.15 -23.64 -2.61
CA PRO A 75 -2.86 -23.01 -3.91
C PRO A 75 -3.63 -21.69 -4.02
N ALA A 76 -2.91 -20.61 -4.26
CA ALA A 76 -3.45 -19.26 -4.20
C ALA A 76 -3.14 -18.44 -5.44
N GLU A 77 -4.12 -17.64 -5.86
CA GLU A 77 -3.99 -16.65 -6.92
C GLU A 77 -4.18 -15.26 -6.32
N CYS A 78 -3.16 -14.43 -6.47
CA CYS A 78 -3.11 -13.10 -5.87
C CYS A 78 -2.79 -12.03 -6.93
N LEU A 79 -3.22 -10.80 -6.65
CA LEU A 79 -2.72 -9.60 -7.31
C LEU A 79 -2.04 -8.72 -6.27
N LEU A 80 -0.88 -8.18 -6.63
CA LEU A 80 -0.19 -7.14 -5.90
C LEU A 80 -0.40 -5.81 -6.64
N LEU A 81 -0.79 -4.79 -5.92
CA LEU A 81 -0.80 -3.41 -6.41
C LEU A 81 0.30 -2.63 -5.68
N PHE A 82 1.36 -2.31 -6.40
CA PHE A 82 2.40 -1.41 -5.94
C PHE A 82 1.99 0.02 -6.23
N TRP A 83 1.96 0.83 -5.19
CA TRP A 83 1.42 2.18 -5.25
C TRP A 83 2.54 3.19 -5.07
N ASN A 84 2.95 3.82 -6.15
CA ASN A 84 3.91 4.91 -6.11
C ASN A 84 3.25 6.24 -6.50
N LYS A 85 3.45 7.20 -5.68
CA LYS A 85 3.45 8.67 -5.72
C LYS A 85 2.48 9.50 -6.60
N GLU A 86 1.89 9.02 -7.65
CA GLU A 86 1.02 9.86 -8.51
C GLU A 86 -0.46 9.75 -8.11
N ILE A 87 -0.75 10.11 -6.86
CA ILE A 87 -2.12 10.30 -6.40
C ILE A 87 -2.58 11.68 -6.88
N THR A 88 -3.72 11.75 -7.53
CA THR A 88 -4.31 13.03 -7.97
C THR A 88 -4.63 13.93 -6.77
N VAL A 89 -4.79 15.24 -7.00
CA VAL A 89 -5.12 16.20 -5.93
C VAL A 89 -6.42 15.80 -5.22
N CYS A 90 -7.43 15.33 -5.96
CA CYS A 90 -8.69 14.86 -5.40
C CYS A 90 -8.52 13.64 -4.49
N ASP A 91 -7.63 12.72 -4.84
CA ASP A 91 -7.35 11.54 -4.04
C ASP A 91 -6.59 11.91 -2.76
N LYS A 92 -5.65 12.86 -2.85
CA LYS A 92 -4.97 13.39 -1.66
C LYS A 92 -5.94 13.98 -0.64
N MET A 93 -6.86 14.82 -1.10
CA MET A 93 -7.91 15.41 -0.23
C MET A 93 -8.79 14.33 0.41
N TYR A 94 -9.10 13.28 -0.35
CA TYR A 94 -9.88 12.16 0.17
C TYR A 94 -9.12 11.38 1.24
N PHE A 95 -7.87 11.01 0.99
CA PHE A 95 -7.02 10.31 1.96
C PHE A 95 -6.75 11.16 3.20
N ASP A 96 -6.56 12.47 3.05
CA ASP A 96 -6.50 13.40 4.19
C ASP A 96 -7.79 13.38 5.01
N SER A 97 -8.97 13.32 4.35
CA SER A 97 -10.26 13.23 5.07
C SER A 97 -10.42 11.92 5.84
N ILE A 98 -9.91 10.82 5.32
CA ILE A 98 -9.93 9.50 5.98
C ILE A 98 -9.07 9.51 7.26
N SER A 99 -7.96 10.22 7.25
CA SER A 99 -7.04 10.26 8.41
C SER A 99 -7.66 10.89 9.66
N HIS A 100 -8.78 11.59 9.52
CA HIS A 100 -9.55 12.20 10.62
C HIS A 100 -10.71 11.33 11.12
N GLU A 101 -11.03 10.24 10.43
CA GLU A 101 -12.09 9.32 10.84
C GLU A 101 -11.64 8.40 11.98
N LYS A 102 -12.58 7.99 12.82
CA LYS A 102 -12.30 6.94 13.80
C LYS A 102 -12.16 5.60 13.07
N PRO A 103 -10.99 4.96 13.12
CA PRO A 103 -10.77 3.74 12.36
C PRO A 103 -11.59 2.58 12.93
N ILE A 104 -12.21 1.80 12.04
CA ILE A 104 -12.67 0.45 12.37
C ILE A 104 -11.47 -0.48 12.15
N VAL A 105 -10.88 -0.93 13.24
CA VAL A 105 -9.78 -1.89 13.19
C VAL A 105 -10.37 -3.29 13.25
N THR A 106 -10.22 -4.05 12.17
CA THR A 106 -10.50 -5.48 12.17
C THR A 106 -9.32 -6.24 12.79
N ASN A 107 -9.58 -7.32 13.51
CA ASN A 107 -8.52 -8.09 14.19
C ASN A 107 -7.47 -8.64 13.22
N ASP A 108 -7.83 -8.82 11.96
CA ASP A 108 -6.99 -9.37 10.90
C ASP A 108 -6.44 -8.30 9.94
N HIS A 109 -6.72 -7.02 10.19
CA HIS A 109 -6.31 -5.89 9.34
C HIS A 109 -6.62 -6.04 7.85
N THR A 110 -7.60 -6.88 7.50
CA THR A 110 -8.00 -7.12 6.11
C THR A 110 -9.35 -6.49 5.81
N LEU A 111 -9.62 -6.19 4.53
CA LEU A 111 -10.94 -5.79 4.05
C LEU A 111 -11.46 -6.78 3.01
N PRO A 112 -12.79 -6.98 2.93
CA PRO A 112 -13.38 -7.81 1.88
C PRO A 112 -13.22 -7.15 0.52
N ILE A 113 -12.92 -7.94 -0.51
CA ILE A 113 -12.96 -7.49 -1.91
C ILE A 113 -14.41 -7.49 -2.36
N ARG A 114 -15.04 -6.31 -2.41
CA ARG A 114 -16.44 -6.16 -2.84
C ARG A 114 -16.58 -6.39 -4.34
N LYS A 115 -17.79 -6.76 -4.81
CA LYS A 115 -18.03 -7.11 -6.22
C LYS A 115 -17.46 -6.14 -7.24
N PRO A 116 -17.65 -4.79 -7.12
CA PRO A 116 -17.07 -3.84 -8.08
C PRO A 116 -15.55 -3.94 -8.15
N LEU A 117 -14.89 -4.06 -7.00
CA LEU A 117 -13.43 -4.21 -6.94
C LEU A 117 -13.00 -5.54 -7.55
N LEU A 118 -13.69 -6.64 -7.24
CA LEU A 118 -13.38 -7.96 -7.80
C LEU A 118 -13.46 -7.95 -9.34
N HIS A 119 -14.45 -7.27 -9.93
CA HIS A 119 -14.56 -7.14 -11.38
C HIS A 119 -13.37 -6.38 -11.97
N ALA A 120 -12.99 -5.26 -11.38
CA ALA A 120 -11.83 -4.48 -11.82
C ALA A 120 -10.53 -5.29 -11.74
N LEU A 121 -10.33 -6.04 -10.64
CA LEU A 121 -9.14 -6.88 -10.45
C LEU A 121 -9.09 -8.05 -11.44
N ARG A 122 -10.21 -8.71 -11.73
CA ARG A 122 -10.28 -9.77 -12.75
C ARG A 122 -9.95 -9.23 -14.14
N GLN A 123 -10.37 -8.01 -14.45
CA GLN A 123 -10.02 -7.38 -15.72
C GLN A 123 -8.50 -7.07 -15.78
N VAL A 124 -7.90 -6.62 -14.69
CA VAL A 124 -6.44 -6.45 -14.62
C VAL A 124 -5.74 -7.78 -14.84
N LEU A 125 -6.18 -8.84 -14.17
CA LEU A 125 -5.61 -10.17 -14.34
C LEU A 125 -5.64 -10.63 -15.80
N PHE A 126 -6.79 -10.49 -16.46
CA PHE A 126 -6.95 -10.79 -17.88
C PHE A 126 -5.96 -9.99 -18.76
N TYR A 127 -5.76 -8.70 -18.48
CA TYR A 127 -4.79 -7.88 -19.21
C TYR A 127 -3.35 -8.36 -19.00
N LEU A 128 -2.98 -8.72 -17.78
CA LEU A 128 -1.65 -9.26 -17.49
C LEU A 128 -1.42 -10.60 -18.20
N GLU A 129 -2.42 -11.48 -18.23
CA GLU A 129 -2.37 -12.78 -18.92
C GLU A 129 -2.26 -12.64 -20.45
N THR A 130 -2.93 -11.65 -21.02
CA THR A 130 -2.90 -11.39 -22.47
C THR A 130 -1.72 -10.52 -22.91
N GLY A 131 -0.84 -10.12 -21.98
CA GLY A 131 0.38 -9.36 -22.29
C GLY A 131 0.18 -7.86 -22.46
N LEU A 132 -0.95 -7.30 -22.02
CA LEU A 132 -1.17 -5.86 -21.99
C LEU A 132 -0.48 -5.26 -20.75
N LEU A 133 0.84 -5.05 -20.84
CA LEU A 133 1.69 -4.56 -19.73
C LEU A 133 2.01 -3.06 -19.83
N CYS A 134 1.19 -2.29 -20.53
CA CYS A 134 1.41 -0.88 -20.75
C CYS A 134 1.30 -0.08 -19.45
N ARG A 135 2.26 0.80 -19.19
CA ARG A 135 2.25 1.71 -18.02
C ARG A 135 0.93 2.49 -17.87
N HIS A 136 0.37 2.95 -18.99
CA HIS A 136 -0.89 3.69 -18.98
C HIS A 136 -2.07 2.82 -18.50
N MET A 137 -2.11 1.54 -18.87
CA MET A 137 -3.11 0.60 -18.36
C MET A 137 -3.01 0.49 -16.85
N HIS A 138 -1.80 0.31 -16.31
CA HIS A 138 -1.59 0.21 -14.87
C HIS A 138 -2.04 1.48 -14.14
N ILE A 139 -1.73 2.66 -14.65
CA ILE A 139 -2.13 3.96 -14.07
C ILE A 139 -3.67 4.09 -14.08
N LEU A 140 -4.32 3.80 -15.22
CA LEU A 140 -5.78 3.88 -15.33
C LEU A 140 -6.47 2.90 -14.37
N LYS A 141 -5.98 1.66 -14.29
CA LYS A 141 -6.54 0.65 -13.39
C LYS A 141 -6.28 0.96 -11.91
N GLN A 142 -5.17 1.56 -11.58
CA GLN A 142 -4.90 2.07 -10.25
C GLN A 142 -5.90 3.17 -9.87
N GLN A 143 -6.16 4.11 -10.75
CA GLN A 143 -7.17 5.16 -10.54
C GLN A 143 -8.58 4.57 -10.40
N GLU A 144 -8.94 3.59 -11.21
CA GLU A 144 -10.22 2.88 -11.08
C GLU A 144 -10.36 2.21 -9.70
N VAL A 145 -9.32 1.52 -9.21
CA VAL A 145 -9.32 0.92 -7.87
C VAL A 145 -9.54 1.96 -6.79
N ILE A 146 -8.88 3.13 -6.87
CA ILE A 146 -9.09 4.23 -5.92
C ILE A 146 -10.54 4.72 -5.94
N LEU A 147 -11.10 4.93 -7.11
CA LEU A 147 -12.50 5.37 -7.25
C LEU A 147 -13.47 4.34 -6.67
N ILE A 148 -13.21 3.05 -6.88
CA ILE A 148 -14.02 1.97 -6.32
C ILE A 148 -13.91 1.94 -4.79
N LEU A 149 -12.70 2.07 -4.23
CA LEU A 149 -12.50 2.16 -2.78
C LEU A 149 -13.30 3.34 -2.20
N ARG A 150 -13.23 4.50 -2.82
CA ARG A 150 -13.98 5.69 -2.40
C ARG A 150 -15.49 5.54 -2.50
N GLY A 151 -15.97 4.86 -3.52
CA GLY A 151 -17.40 4.72 -3.81
C GLY A 151 -18.11 3.60 -3.04
N PHE A 152 -17.37 2.56 -2.67
CA PHE A 152 -17.97 1.32 -2.16
C PHE A 152 -17.50 0.90 -0.76
N TYR A 153 -16.55 1.62 -0.15
CA TYR A 153 -16.10 1.36 1.21
C TYR A 153 -16.35 2.60 2.08
N ALA A 154 -16.74 2.37 3.33
CA ALA A 154 -16.94 3.46 4.27
C ALA A 154 -15.58 4.08 4.67
N LYS A 155 -15.58 5.39 4.95
CA LYS A 155 -14.34 6.10 5.32
C LYS A 155 -13.64 5.51 6.53
N ASN A 156 -14.40 5.07 7.54
CA ASN A 156 -13.88 4.45 8.74
C ASN A 156 -13.29 3.05 8.51
N GLU A 157 -13.82 2.27 7.54
CA GLU A 157 -13.22 1.01 7.09
C GLU A 157 -11.86 1.27 6.44
N LEU A 158 -11.80 2.25 5.52
CA LEU A 158 -10.55 2.64 4.87
C LEU A 158 -9.56 3.27 5.85
N ALA A 159 -10.03 4.05 6.82
CA ALA A 159 -9.19 4.57 7.90
C ALA A 159 -8.53 3.43 8.68
N GLY A 160 -9.28 2.39 9.04
CA GLY A 160 -8.75 1.18 9.71
C GLY A 160 -7.77 0.42 8.84
N PHE A 161 -8.09 0.24 7.56
CA PHE A 161 -7.25 -0.46 6.60
C PHE A 161 -5.88 0.22 6.41
N PHE A 162 -5.88 1.53 6.22
CA PHE A 162 -4.63 2.29 6.05
C PHE A 162 -3.89 2.53 7.37
N ALA A 163 -4.61 2.62 8.51
CA ALA A 163 -3.98 2.72 9.83
C ALA A 163 -3.27 1.42 10.22
N GLY A 164 -3.80 0.26 9.82
CA GLY A 164 -3.18 -1.03 10.05
C GLY A 164 -1.75 -1.12 9.51
N ALA A 165 -1.49 -0.53 8.35
CA ALA A 165 -0.13 -0.44 7.81
C ALA A 165 0.79 0.47 8.63
N SER A 166 0.23 1.51 9.24
CA SER A 166 0.98 2.41 10.13
C SER A 166 1.17 1.83 11.54
N GLY A 167 0.25 0.97 11.99
CA GLY A 167 0.25 0.37 13.34
C GLY A 167 1.06 -0.92 13.48
N MET A 168 1.32 -1.64 12.39
CA MET A 168 2.06 -2.90 12.41
C MET A 168 3.58 -2.73 12.51
N GLY A 169 4.03 -1.68 13.16
CA GLY A 169 5.36 -1.64 13.72
C GLY A 169 6.34 -0.63 13.23
N SER A 170 5.99 0.41 12.53
CA SER A 170 6.77 1.61 12.69
C SER A 170 5.86 2.70 13.24
N LYS A 171 6.13 3.09 14.47
CA LYS A 171 5.67 4.39 14.93
C LYS A 171 6.08 5.37 13.84
N PHE A 172 5.30 6.42 13.62
CA PHE A 172 5.66 7.49 12.67
C PHE A 172 7.12 7.93 12.83
N GLU A 173 7.61 7.91 14.06
CA GLU A 173 9.01 8.14 14.42
C GLU A 173 9.98 7.19 13.73
N ASP A 174 9.70 5.88 13.71
CA ASP A 174 10.57 4.89 13.07
C ASP A 174 10.61 5.08 11.54
N LEU A 175 9.44 5.40 10.94
CA LEU A 175 9.37 5.74 9.52
C LEU A 175 10.26 6.95 9.19
N ILE A 176 10.20 7.98 10.04
CA ILE A 176 11.02 9.18 9.91
C ILE A 176 12.50 8.82 10.08
N LEU A 177 12.85 8.13 11.17
CA LEU A 177 14.24 7.80 11.51
C LEU A 177 14.91 6.90 10.46
N ASN A 178 14.16 5.98 9.85
CA ASN A 178 14.70 5.06 8.84
C ASN A 178 14.84 5.68 7.45
N ASN A 179 14.16 6.81 7.18
CA ASN A 179 14.11 7.37 5.83
C ASN A 179 14.61 8.82 5.70
N TYR A 180 14.97 9.51 6.78
CA TYR A 180 15.37 10.92 6.69
C TYR A 180 16.60 11.17 5.81
N ARG A 181 17.50 10.19 5.71
CA ARG A 181 18.69 10.28 4.84
C ARG A 181 18.37 10.10 3.36
N LYS A 182 17.24 9.47 3.03
CA LYS A 182 16.79 9.18 1.65
C LYS A 182 16.04 10.35 1.02
N VAL A 183 15.57 11.32 1.81
CA VAL A 183 14.76 12.45 1.37
C VAL A 183 15.51 13.76 1.53
N LYS A 184 15.35 14.68 0.57
CA LYS A 184 16.02 15.99 0.59
C LYS A 184 15.12 17.12 1.08
N THR A 185 13.81 16.98 0.91
CA THR A 185 12.82 18.03 1.19
C THR A 185 11.69 17.52 2.09
N VAL A 186 11.05 18.45 2.80
CA VAL A 186 9.82 18.15 3.58
C VAL A 186 8.71 17.62 2.69
N LYS A 187 8.62 18.09 1.46
CA LYS A 187 7.67 17.63 0.45
C LYS A 187 7.88 16.16 0.07
N GLU A 188 9.14 15.78 -0.17
CA GLU A 188 9.49 14.37 -0.41
C GLU A 188 9.17 13.50 0.81
N PHE A 189 9.40 14.02 2.02
CA PHE A 189 9.10 13.32 3.25
C PHE A 189 7.60 13.11 3.46
N ALA A 190 6.80 14.15 3.23
CA ALA A 190 5.34 14.06 3.25
C ALA A 190 4.83 13.06 2.19
N SER A 191 5.43 13.08 1.00
CA SER A 191 5.11 12.14 -0.07
C SER A 191 5.46 10.69 0.31
N LEU A 192 6.58 10.46 0.97
CA LEU A 192 6.97 9.14 1.47
C LEU A 192 5.99 8.62 2.53
N CYS A 193 5.43 9.51 3.34
CA CYS A 193 4.40 9.19 4.32
C CYS A 193 2.99 9.16 3.72
N CYS A 194 2.83 9.38 2.40
CA CYS A 194 1.54 9.46 1.68
C CYS A 194 0.51 10.42 2.31
N VAL A 195 1.00 11.54 2.82
CA VAL A 195 0.18 12.63 3.40
C VAL A 195 0.50 13.95 2.73
N SER A 196 -0.43 14.93 2.84
CA SER A 196 -0.11 16.32 2.44
C SER A 196 0.99 16.90 3.33
N GLU A 197 1.77 17.87 2.80
CA GLU A 197 2.77 18.57 3.61
C GLU A 197 2.18 19.20 4.88
N ARG A 198 0.96 19.72 4.81
CA ARG A 198 0.24 20.28 5.96
C ARG A 198 -0.04 19.22 7.02
N SER A 199 -0.56 18.06 6.61
CA SER A 199 -0.82 16.94 7.53
C SER A 199 0.47 16.35 8.09
N PHE A 200 1.51 16.25 7.25
CA PHE A 200 2.83 15.83 7.66
C PHE A 200 3.43 16.75 8.72
N ASN A 201 3.45 18.07 8.48
CA ASN A 201 3.97 19.06 9.41
C ASN A 201 3.28 18.99 10.77
N ARG A 202 1.93 18.90 10.78
CA ARG A 202 1.15 18.78 12.02
C ARG A 202 1.49 17.49 12.77
N LYS A 203 1.54 16.34 12.06
CA LYS A 203 1.88 15.05 12.65
C LYS A 203 3.32 15.04 13.13
N PHE A 204 4.25 15.56 12.36
CA PHE A 204 5.65 15.65 12.73
C PHE A 204 5.87 16.49 13.99
N GLN A 205 5.22 17.67 14.07
CA GLN A 205 5.28 18.53 15.25
C GLN A 205 4.74 17.84 16.50
N HIS A 206 3.68 17.02 16.34
CA HIS A 206 3.11 16.26 17.46
C HIS A 206 4.09 15.21 18.01
N TYR A 207 4.85 14.53 17.14
CA TYR A 207 5.76 13.45 17.57
C TYR A 207 7.16 13.94 17.95
N PHE A 208 7.68 14.97 17.27
CA PHE A 208 9.06 15.44 17.44
C PHE A 208 9.18 16.81 18.11
N ASN A 209 8.06 17.45 18.46
CA ASN A 209 8.00 18.77 19.09
C ASN A 209 8.75 19.89 18.34
N GLN A 210 9.05 19.69 17.06
CA GLN A 210 9.73 20.67 16.21
C GLN A 210 9.29 20.53 14.75
N SER A 211 9.60 21.53 13.91
CA SER A 211 9.25 21.46 12.50
C SER A 211 10.09 20.42 11.77
N PRO A 212 9.55 19.75 10.72
CA PRO A 212 10.32 18.80 9.92
C PRO A 212 11.58 19.44 9.33
N TYR A 213 11.49 20.69 8.89
CA TYR A 213 12.62 21.42 8.29
C TYR A 213 13.76 21.59 9.28
N GLN A 214 13.49 22.12 10.46
CA GLN A 214 14.51 22.28 11.52
C GLN A 214 15.15 20.95 11.90
N TRP A 215 14.32 19.92 12.13
CA TRP A 215 14.80 18.59 12.48
C TRP A 215 15.70 17.97 11.41
N MET A 216 15.33 18.15 10.11
CA MET A 216 16.16 17.67 9.00
C MET A 216 17.49 18.43 8.88
N GLN A 217 17.53 19.72 9.17
CA GLN A 217 18.76 20.51 9.17
C GLN A 217 19.71 20.05 10.27
N GLU A 218 19.21 19.86 11.48
CA GLU A 218 20.02 19.42 12.63
C GLU A 218 20.66 18.04 12.45
N ARG A 219 20.01 17.15 11.67
CA ARG A 219 20.50 15.77 11.45
C ARG A 219 21.30 15.58 10.17
N LYS A 220 21.37 16.56 9.30
CA LYS A 220 22.18 16.55 8.07
C LYS A 220 23.43 17.42 8.17
N ALA A 221 23.55 18.22 9.24
CA ALA A 221 24.78 18.91 9.61
C ALA A 221 25.75 17.91 10.26
#